data_f9d7de53b65746f12db463a681c3cb67
#
_entry.id   f9d7de53b65746f12db463a681c3cb67
#
_cell.length_a   1.000
_cell.length_b   1.000
_cell.length_c   1.000
_cell.angle_alpha   90.00
_cell.angle_beta   90.00
_cell.angle_gamma   90.00
#
_symmetry.space_group_name_H-M   'P 1'
#
loop_
_entity.id
_entity.type
_entity.pdbx_description
1 polymer ?
#
loop_
_entity_poly.entity_id
_entity_poly.type
_entity_poly.pdbx_seq_one_letter_code
_entity_poly.pdbx_strand_id
1 'polypeptide(L)'
;MNKLKSIILAITALLIGASCNGQSSKNQTKMGKSIVIFFSHAGDNYSVGNIEVGNTKIVADYITELTGASQFEIVTHKYDGMAYNPLIQLAKEEANKGELPPYEGKAPDLSKYDTVFIGSPVWWGTYPQVMFTLFKDINLDGKTVYPFTTHEGSGLANCVEDVEKAFPKAKVQKGFSIYGHEVRAGKAKVEKWLKGIGY
;
A
#
# COMPACT_ATOMS: atom_id res chain seq x y z
N MET A 1 2.73 43.65 -84.44
CA MET A 1 2.11 44.26 -83.27
C MET A 1 0.90 43.38 -82.87
N ASN A 2 1.03 42.46 -81.94
CA ASN A 2 -0.13 41.93 -81.21
C ASN A 2 0.43 41.04 -80.09
N LYS A 3 0.09 41.40 -78.87
CA LYS A 3 0.53 40.83 -77.64
C LYS A 3 -0.25 39.53 -77.34
N LEU A 4 0.44 38.41 -77.24
CA LEU A 4 -0.12 37.15 -76.82
C LEU A 4 -0.04 37.08 -75.30
N LYS A 5 -1.18 37.06 -74.65
CA LYS A 5 -1.27 36.83 -73.20
C LYS A 5 -1.31 35.37 -72.93
N SER A 6 -0.25 34.81 -72.27
CA SER A 6 -0.25 33.47 -71.74
C SER A 6 -1.01 33.40 -70.38
N ILE A 7 -2.01 32.61 -70.33
CA ILE A 7 -2.72 32.28 -69.12
C ILE A 7 -2.03 30.99 -68.51
N ILE A 8 -1.39 31.16 -67.39
CA ILE A 8 -0.85 30.02 -66.59
C ILE A 8 -1.93 29.60 -65.64
N LEU A 9 -2.46 28.37 -65.85
CA LEU A 9 -3.39 27.73 -64.95
C LEU A 9 -2.62 27.01 -63.85
N ALA A 10 -2.63 27.56 -62.64
CA ALA A 10 -2.01 26.91 -61.47
C ALA A 10 -3.00 25.87 -60.87
N ILE A 11 -2.69 24.59 -61.01
CA ILE A 11 -3.39 23.51 -60.35
C ILE A 11 -2.80 23.34 -58.94
N THR A 12 -3.51 23.83 -57.94
CA THR A 12 -3.19 23.59 -56.52
C THR A 12 -3.73 22.20 -56.12
N ALA A 13 -2.86 21.23 -56.01
CA ALA A 13 -3.18 19.93 -55.45
C ALA A 13 -3.27 20.05 -53.91
N LEU A 14 -4.48 19.91 -53.39
CA LEU A 14 -4.77 19.89 -51.95
C LEU A 14 -4.47 18.47 -51.41
N LEU A 15 -3.29 18.28 -50.81
CA LEU A 15 -2.99 17.08 -50.06
C LEU A 15 -3.66 17.15 -48.70
N ILE A 16 -4.79 16.48 -48.56
CA ILE A 16 -5.43 16.22 -47.27
C ILE A 16 -4.64 15.09 -46.58
N GLY A 17 -3.71 15.49 -45.76
CA GLY A 17 -3.03 14.59 -44.83
C GLY A 17 -3.96 14.18 -43.68
N ALA A 18 -4.57 13.02 -43.75
CA ALA A 18 -5.27 12.42 -42.63
C ALA A 18 -4.23 11.98 -41.56
N SER A 19 -3.94 12.89 -40.61
CA SER A 19 -3.24 12.53 -39.39
C SER A 19 -4.17 11.69 -38.55
N CYS A 20 -4.06 10.36 -38.63
CA CYS A 20 -4.58 9.45 -37.62
C CYS A 20 -3.76 9.62 -36.33
N ASN A 21 -4.12 10.58 -35.50
CA ASN A 21 -3.73 10.59 -34.10
C ASN A 21 -4.44 9.45 -33.42
N GLY A 22 -3.81 8.29 -33.42
CA GLY A 22 -4.17 7.18 -32.57
C GLY A 22 -3.90 7.56 -31.10
N GLN A 23 -4.83 8.29 -30.52
CA GLN A 23 -4.89 8.55 -29.09
C GLN A 23 -5.30 7.24 -28.43
N SER A 24 -4.30 6.41 -28.12
CA SER A 24 -4.48 5.29 -27.20
C SER A 24 -4.87 5.86 -25.85
N SER A 25 -6.16 6.13 -25.66
CA SER A 25 -6.71 6.34 -24.32
C SER A 25 -6.55 5.03 -23.57
N LYS A 26 -5.41 4.88 -22.87
CA LYS A 26 -5.34 3.94 -21.77
C LYS A 26 -6.48 4.34 -20.84
N ASN A 27 -7.55 3.53 -20.81
CA ASN A 27 -8.54 3.58 -19.74
C ASN A 27 -7.78 3.31 -18.44
N GLN A 28 -7.21 4.35 -17.84
CA GLN A 28 -6.86 4.34 -16.44
C GLN A 28 -8.20 4.23 -15.71
N THR A 29 -8.54 3.03 -15.31
CA THR A 29 -9.62 2.81 -14.35
C THR A 29 -9.29 3.72 -13.19
N LYS A 30 -10.08 4.79 -13.00
CA LYS A 30 -9.88 5.75 -11.91
C LYS A 30 -10.03 4.96 -10.63
N MET A 31 -8.90 4.52 -10.06
CA MET A 31 -8.92 3.80 -8.78
C MET A 31 -9.57 4.74 -7.76
N GLY A 32 -10.51 4.21 -6.99
CA GLY A 32 -11.20 4.94 -5.95
C GLY A 32 -10.22 5.47 -4.88
N LYS A 33 -10.72 6.28 -3.96
CA LYS A 33 -9.87 6.81 -2.88
C LYS A 33 -9.28 5.66 -2.06
N SER A 34 -8.00 5.76 -1.75
CA SER A 34 -7.26 4.75 -1.00
C SER A 34 -6.69 5.28 0.32
N ILE A 35 -6.50 4.38 1.28
CA ILE A 35 -5.86 4.65 2.56
C ILE A 35 -4.89 3.53 2.90
N VAL A 36 -3.76 3.88 3.51
CA VAL A 36 -2.80 2.96 4.11
C VAL A 36 -3.01 2.96 5.61
N ILE A 37 -3.41 1.84 6.16
CA ILE A 37 -3.56 1.60 7.61
C ILE A 37 -2.42 0.68 8.03
N PHE A 38 -1.63 1.08 9.02
CA PHE A 38 -0.48 0.27 9.40
C PHE A 38 -0.07 0.46 10.86
N PHE A 39 0.54 -0.58 11.40
CA PHE A 39 1.35 -0.52 12.60
C PHE A 39 2.82 -0.64 12.21
N SER A 40 3.68 0.10 12.89
CA SER A 40 5.12 0.03 12.68
C SER A 40 5.85 0.13 14.02
N HIS A 41 6.90 -0.66 14.20
CA HIS A 41 7.72 -0.64 15.40
C HIS A 41 9.09 -0.03 15.11
N ALA A 42 9.40 1.08 15.78
CA ALA A 42 10.75 1.63 15.89
C ALA A 42 11.45 1.01 17.10
N GLY A 43 12.76 1.22 17.25
CA GLY A 43 13.53 0.64 18.34
C GLY A 43 14.24 -0.64 17.95
N ASP A 44 14.42 -1.56 18.89
CA ASP A 44 15.19 -2.79 18.69
C ASP A 44 14.41 -3.83 17.91
N ASN A 45 14.91 -4.18 16.73
CA ASN A 45 14.25 -5.09 15.78
C ASN A 45 15.20 -6.22 15.36
N TYR A 46 14.63 -7.39 15.09
CA TYR A 46 15.40 -8.54 14.62
C TYR A 46 16.17 -8.23 13.34
N SER A 47 17.42 -8.65 13.28
CA SER A 47 18.33 -8.54 12.13
C SER A 47 18.73 -7.10 11.73
N VAL A 48 17.88 -6.09 11.94
CA VAL A 48 18.18 -4.69 11.56
C VAL A 48 18.64 -3.83 12.74
N GLY A 49 18.57 -4.34 13.96
CA GLY A 49 18.99 -3.65 15.19
C GLY A 49 18.05 -2.51 15.57
N ASN A 50 18.61 -1.50 16.23
CA ASN A 50 17.85 -0.34 16.69
C ASN A 50 17.64 0.66 15.54
N ILE A 51 16.37 0.90 15.18
CA ILE A 51 15.96 1.79 14.09
C ILE A 51 15.06 2.91 14.60
N GLU A 52 15.28 4.14 14.13
CA GLU A 52 14.49 5.32 14.52
C GLU A 52 13.11 5.33 13.84
N VAL A 53 13.03 4.82 12.62
CA VAL A 53 11.79 4.71 11.84
C VAL A 53 11.54 3.25 11.52
N GLY A 54 10.41 2.74 11.97
CA GLY A 54 10.04 1.34 11.75
C GLY A 54 9.90 0.98 10.26
N ASN A 55 10.27 -0.24 9.92
CA ASN A 55 10.33 -0.70 8.53
C ASN A 55 8.97 -0.60 7.81
N THR A 56 7.87 -0.91 8.48
CA THR A 56 6.52 -0.85 7.89
C THR A 56 6.11 0.58 7.56
N LYS A 57 6.51 1.57 8.39
CA LYS A 57 6.29 2.99 8.12
C LYS A 57 6.94 3.42 6.81
N ILE A 58 8.18 2.98 6.55
CA ILE A 58 8.88 3.29 5.30
C ILE A 58 8.12 2.76 4.09
N VAL A 59 7.59 1.52 4.16
CA VAL A 59 6.77 0.94 3.09
C VAL A 59 5.46 1.70 2.93
N ALA A 60 4.79 2.06 4.03
CA ALA A 60 3.56 2.86 4.00
C ALA A 60 3.79 4.23 3.34
N ASP A 61 4.92 4.88 3.63
CA ASP A 61 5.31 6.15 3.01
C ASP A 61 5.52 5.99 1.49
N TYR A 62 6.17 4.91 1.04
CA TYR A 62 6.31 4.64 -0.39
C TYR A 62 4.95 4.42 -1.08
N ILE A 63 4.05 3.65 -0.46
CA ILE A 63 2.70 3.45 -1.00
C ILE A 63 1.98 4.80 -1.12
N THR A 64 2.02 5.62 -0.08
CA THR A 64 1.39 6.95 -0.07
C THR A 64 1.96 7.86 -1.14
N GLU A 65 3.28 7.94 -1.25
CA GLU A 65 3.95 8.77 -2.27
C GLU A 65 3.58 8.36 -3.69
N LEU A 66 3.51 7.03 -3.94
CA LEU A 66 3.28 6.49 -5.28
C LEU A 66 1.79 6.47 -5.68
N THR A 67 0.86 6.48 -4.72
CA THR A 67 -0.58 6.34 -4.99
C THR A 67 -1.40 7.58 -4.65
N GLY A 68 -0.88 8.48 -3.82
CA GLY A 68 -1.65 9.57 -3.22
C GLY A 68 -2.63 9.12 -2.13
N ALA A 69 -2.50 7.89 -1.60
CA ALA A 69 -3.33 7.37 -0.53
C ALA A 69 -3.18 8.21 0.76
N SER A 70 -4.25 8.32 1.53
CA SER A 70 -4.17 8.81 2.91
C SER A 70 -3.42 7.81 3.79
N GLN A 71 -2.95 8.22 4.97
CA GLN A 71 -2.36 7.32 5.95
C GLN A 71 -3.11 7.35 7.27
N PHE A 72 -3.13 6.20 7.95
CA PHE A 72 -3.50 6.04 9.34
C PHE A 72 -2.48 5.10 10.01
N GLU A 73 -1.66 5.65 10.88
CA GLU A 73 -0.72 4.88 11.69
C GLU A 73 -1.38 4.47 13.01
N ILE A 74 -1.29 3.20 13.34
CA ILE A 74 -1.72 2.67 14.63
C ILE A 74 -0.62 2.96 15.64
N VAL A 75 -0.86 3.87 16.56
CA VAL A 75 0.09 4.26 17.60
C VAL A 75 -0.24 3.55 18.90
N THR A 76 0.73 2.92 19.52
CA THR A 76 0.64 2.37 20.87
C THR A 76 1.98 2.49 21.57
N HIS A 77 1.99 2.92 22.81
CA HIS A 77 3.21 3.06 23.61
C HIS A 77 3.57 1.78 24.38
N LYS A 78 2.77 0.73 24.21
CA LYS A 78 2.97 -0.52 24.96
C LYS A 78 4.34 -1.17 24.72
N TYR A 79 4.92 -0.93 23.56
CA TYR A 79 6.17 -1.57 23.12
C TYR A 79 7.38 -0.62 23.13
N ASP A 80 7.18 0.65 23.49
CA ASP A 80 8.23 1.67 23.42
C ASP A 80 9.42 1.36 24.32
N GLY A 81 10.62 1.53 23.77
CA GLY A 81 11.87 1.33 24.52
C GLY A 81 12.18 -0.11 24.91
N MET A 82 11.38 -1.07 24.50
CA MET A 82 11.63 -2.48 24.79
C MET A 82 12.80 -3.01 23.96
N ALA A 83 13.70 -3.77 24.59
CA ALA A 83 14.68 -4.58 23.86
C ALA A 83 13.98 -5.71 23.11
N TYR A 84 14.59 -6.23 22.05
CA TYR A 84 13.99 -7.23 21.18
C TYR A 84 13.44 -8.48 21.91
N ASN A 85 14.24 -9.10 22.77
CA ASN A 85 13.82 -10.34 23.44
C ASN A 85 12.60 -10.17 24.37
N PRO A 86 12.54 -9.16 25.27
CA PRO A 86 11.31 -8.86 26.02
C PRO A 86 10.11 -8.56 25.13
N LEU A 87 10.31 -7.82 24.05
CA LEU A 87 9.24 -7.49 23.10
C LEU A 87 8.61 -8.75 22.49
N ILE A 88 9.43 -9.66 21.96
CA ILE A 88 8.91 -10.86 21.30
C ILE A 88 8.26 -11.84 22.29
N GLN A 89 8.71 -11.87 23.56
CA GLN A 89 8.04 -12.67 24.60
C GLN A 89 6.67 -12.08 24.95
N LEU A 90 6.58 -10.76 25.14
CA LEU A 90 5.31 -10.06 25.36
C LEU A 90 4.34 -10.30 24.19
N ALA A 91 4.79 -10.11 22.94
CA ALA A 91 3.97 -10.34 21.76
C ALA A 91 3.46 -11.79 21.65
N LYS A 92 4.29 -12.78 22.06
CA LYS A 92 3.86 -14.18 22.12
C LYS A 92 2.79 -14.42 23.17
N GLU A 93 2.96 -13.82 24.34
CA GLU A 93 1.97 -13.93 25.42
C GLU A 93 0.63 -13.30 25.03
N GLU A 94 0.65 -12.12 24.42
CA GLU A 94 -0.55 -11.46 23.90
C GLU A 94 -1.28 -12.34 22.89
N ALA A 95 -0.55 -12.91 21.91
CA ALA A 95 -1.14 -13.78 20.91
C ALA A 95 -1.74 -15.05 21.55
N ASN A 96 -1.05 -15.68 22.50
CA ASN A 96 -1.53 -16.88 23.16
C ASN A 96 -2.77 -16.63 24.04
N LYS A 97 -2.89 -15.46 24.64
CA LYS A 97 -4.02 -15.06 25.50
C LYS A 97 -5.16 -14.42 24.72
N GLY A 98 -4.96 -14.08 23.42
CA GLY A 98 -5.89 -13.28 22.64
C GLY A 98 -6.04 -11.88 23.22
N GLU A 99 -5.00 -11.34 23.83
CA GLU A 99 -4.98 -10.02 24.44
C GLU A 99 -4.96 -8.96 23.34
N LEU A 100 -5.77 -7.90 23.50
CA LEU A 100 -5.91 -6.85 22.50
C LEU A 100 -5.39 -5.53 23.07
N PRO A 101 -4.12 -5.19 22.86
CA PRO A 101 -3.53 -3.95 23.35
C PRO A 101 -4.25 -2.73 22.76
N PRO A 102 -4.49 -1.68 23.55
CA PRO A 102 -5.11 -0.47 23.04
C PRO A 102 -4.16 0.28 22.10
N TYR A 103 -4.75 1.02 21.18
CA TYR A 103 -4.07 2.02 20.36
C TYR A 103 -4.61 3.41 20.68
N GLU A 104 -3.86 4.45 20.28
CA GLU A 104 -4.24 5.83 20.54
C GLU A 104 -5.26 6.37 19.54
N GLY A 105 -6.14 7.26 20.02
CA GLY A 105 -7.09 7.97 19.21
C GLY A 105 -8.33 7.15 18.84
N LYS A 106 -8.85 7.40 17.64
CA LYS A 106 -10.05 6.74 17.11
C LYS A 106 -9.77 6.12 15.76
N ALA A 107 -10.43 5.01 15.48
CA ALA A 107 -10.39 4.38 14.16
C ALA A 107 -10.76 5.40 13.05
N PRO A 108 -10.12 5.28 11.86
CA PRO A 108 -10.40 6.18 10.75
C PRO A 108 -11.79 5.93 10.18
N ASP A 109 -12.47 7.00 9.75
CA ASP A 109 -13.68 6.85 8.94
C ASP A 109 -13.31 6.35 7.54
N LEU A 110 -13.70 5.10 7.25
CA LEU A 110 -13.40 4.43 6.00
C LEU A 110 -14.50 4.59 4.94
N SER A 111 -15.59 5.30 5.22
CA SER A 111 -16.73 5.44 4.31
C SER A 111 -16.35 5.98 2.93
N LYS A 112 -15.34 6.84 2.86
CA LYS A 112 -14.89 7.52 1.64
C LYS A 112 -13.79 6.78 0.86
N TYR A 113 -13.35 5.61 1.32
CA TYR A 113 -12.27 4.85 0.69
C TYR A 113 -12.81 3.55 0.07
N ASP A 114 -12.36 3.23 -1.12
CA ASP A 114 -12.69 2.00 -1.84
C ASP A 114 -11.60 0.95 -1.69
N THR A 115 -10.35 1.42 -1.51
CA THR A 115 -9.16 0.57 -1.37
C THR A 115 -8.46 0.84 -0.05
N VAL A 116 -8.09 -0.23 0.64
CA VAL A 116 -7.36 -0.18 1.91
C VAL A 116 -6.11 -1.03 1.82
N PHE A 117 -4.96 -0.42 2.04
CA PHE A 117 -3.71 -1.14 2.27
C PHE A 117 -3.57 -1.38 3.76
N ILE A 118 -3.36 -2.62 4.20
CA ILE A 118 -3.19 -2.98 5.61
C ILE A 118 -1.79 -3.54 5.83
N GLY A 119 -1.00 -2.89 6.68
CA GLY A 119 0.40 -3.24 6.87
C GLY A 119 0.87 -3.38 8.31
N SER A 120 1.82 -4.28 8.54
CA SER A 120 2.53 -4.40 9.81
C SER A 120 3.82 -5.20 9.69
N PRO A 121 4.69 -5.21 10.72
CA PRO A 121 5.66 -6.28 10.87
C PRO A 121 4.93 -7.62 11.14
N VAL A 122 5.58 -8.73 10.82
CA VAL A 122 5.07 -10.07 11.18
C VAL A 122 5.62 -10.46 12.54
N TRP A 123 4.73 -10.65 13.53
CA TRP A 123 5.08 -11.14 14.85
C TRP A 123 4.45 -12.52 15.08
N TRP A 124 5.28 -13.52 15.32
CA TRP A 124 4.83 -14.91 15.56
C TRP A 124 3.92 -15.48 14.46
N GLY A 125 4.21 -15.12 13.20
CA GLY A 125 3.48 -15.66 12.05
C GLY A 125 2.14 -14.99 11.75
N THR A 126 1.82 -13.87 12.42
CA THR A 126 0.58 -13.11 12.24
C THR A 126 0.81 -11.62 12.43
N TYR A 127 -0.25 -10.83 12.42
CA TYR A 127 -0.22 -9.44 12.83
C TYR A 127 0.06 -9.29 14.34
N PRO A 128 0.76 -8.22 14.78
CA PRO A 128 0.77 -7.81 16.19
C PRO A 128 -0.66 -7.62 16.73
N GLN A 129 -0.89 -7.96 17.99
CA GLN A 129 -2.24 -7.98 18.55
C GLN A 129 -2.96 -6.63 18.54
N VAL A 130 -2.24 -5.51 18.53
CA VAL A 130 -2.80 -4.17 18.36
C VAL A 130 -3.53 -3.98 17.02
N MET A 131 -3.14 -4.71 15.96
CA MET A 131 -3.85 -4.72 14.69
C MET A 131 -5.25 -5.32 14.83
N PHE A 132 -5.36 -6.42 15.58
CA PHE A 132 -6.67 -7.04 15.85
C PHE A 132 -7.56 -6.17 16.74
N THR A 133 -6.98 -5.30 17.56
CA THR A 133 -7.75 -4.27 18.28
C THR A 133 -8.41 -3.32 17.27
N LEU A 134 -7.64 -2.77 16.34
CA LEU A 134 -8.20 -1.92 15.29
C LEU A 134 -9.22 -2.66 14.42
N PHE A 135 -8.99 -3.94 14.10
CA PHE A 135 -9.93 -4.73 13.27
C PHE A 135 -11.34 -4.80 13.86
N LYS A 136 -11.48 -4.69 15.21
CA LYS A 136 -12.80 -4.62 15.85
C LYS A 136 -13.51 -3.27 15.66
N ASP A 137 -12.75 -2.22 15.37
CA ASP A 137 -13.26 -0.85 15.32
C ASP A 137 -13.52 -0.37 13.88
N ILE A 138 -13.13 -1.15 12.87
CA ILE A 138 -13.30 -0.77 11.45
C ILE A 138 -14.22 -1.74 10.70
N ASN A 139 -14.80 -1.24 9.60
CA ASN A 139 -15.56 -2.08 8.66
C ASN A 139 -14.96 -1.99 7.26
N LEU A 140 -14.64 -3.15 6.69
CA LEU A 140 -14.08 -3.30 5.34
C LEU A 140 -15.04 -3.96 4.34
N ASP A 141 -16.33 -4.08 4.67
CA ASP A 141 -17.34 -4.66 3.79
C ASP A 141 -17.32 -4.01 2.40
N GLY A 142 -17.18 -4.85 1.37
CA GLY A 142 -17.16 -4.43 -0.03
C GLY A 142 -15.89 -3.74 -0.51
N LYS A 143 -14.95 -3.41 0.38
CA LYS A 143 -13.70 -2.73 0.04
C LYS A 143 -12.67 -3.71 -0.55
N THR A 144 -11.80 -3.19 -1.42
CA THR A 144 -10.63 -3.92 -1.88
C THR A 144 -9.50 -3.75 -0.87
N VAL A 145 -8.94 -4.85 -0.38
CA VAL A 145 -7.91 -4.83 0.68
C VAL A 145 -6.62 -5.47 0.18
N TYR A 146 -5.53 -4.76 0.32
CA TYR A 146 -4.18 -5.22 -0.01
C TYR A 146 -3.35 -5.34 1.26
N PRO A 147 -3.14 -6.53 1.82
CA PRO A 147 -2.20 -6.74 2.92
C PRO A 147 -0.76 -6.49 2.49
N PHE A 148 0.05 -5.89 3.36
CA PHE A 148 1.50 -5.83 3.16
C PHE A 148 2.26 -6.04 4.48
N THR A 149 3.42 -6.66 4.40
CA THR A 149 4.21 -6.98 5.59
C THR A 149 5.68 -6.64 5.43
N THR A 150 6.30 -6.31 6.56
CA THR A 150 7.76 -6.30 6.70
C THR A 150 8.19 -7.46 7.60
N HIS A 151 9.25 -8.15 7.24
CA HIS A 151 9.66 -9.40 7.91
C HIS A 151 11.14 -9.66 7.77
N GLU A 152 11.65 -10.68 8.48
CA GLU A 152 13.01 -11.22 8.30
C GLU A 152 12.97 -12.74 8.03
N GLY A 153 12.08 -13.15 7.07
CA GLY A 153 11.99 -14.53 6.60
C GLY A 153 10.60 -15.12 6.51
N SER A 154 9.59 -14.55 7.20
CA SER A 154 8.23 -15.10 7.26
C SER A 154 7.31 -14.72 6.08
N GLY A 155 7.71 -13.77 5.23
CA GLY A 155 6.86 -13.31 4.13
C GLY A 155 5.56 -12.67 4.65
N LEU A 156 4.43 -13.04 4.04
CA LEU A 156 3.10 -12.62 4.49
C LEU A 156 2.60 -13.42 5.69
N ALA A 157 3.18 -14.59 5.95
CA ALA A 157 2.71 -15.53 6.97
C ALA A 157 1.19 -15.71 6.91
N ASN A 158 0.48 -15.63 8.04
CA ASN A 158 -0.99 -15.76 8.11
C ASN A 158 -1.73 -14.43 7.88
N CYS A 159 -1.02 -13.32 7.62
CA CYS A 159 -1.63 -11.99 7.62
C CYS A 159 -2.75 -11.81 6.58
N VAL A 160 -2.66 -12.46 5.42
CA VAL A 160 -3.75 -12.43 4.42
C VAL A 160 -4.98 -13.15 4.95
N GLU A 161 -4.82 -14.36 5.47
CA GLU A 161 -5.90 -15.17 6.03
C GLU A 161 -6.54 -14.50 7.26
N ASP A 162 -5.75 -13.79 8.07
CA ASP A 162 -6.26 -13.06 9.24
C ASP A 162 -7.20 -11.92 8.82
N VAL A 163 -6.86 -11.19 7.75
CA VAL A 163 -7.74 -10.17 7.17
C VAL A 163 -9.01 -10.81 6.57
N GLU A 164 -8.88 -11.93 5.85
CA GLU A 164 -10.04 -12.66 5.28
C GLU A 164 -11.00 -13.14 6.38
N LYS A 165 -10.46 -13.67 7.47
CA LYS A 165 -11.25 -14.12 8.63
C LYS A 165 -11.94 -12.96 9.35
N ALA A 166 -11.22 -11.84 9.54
CA ALA A 166 -11.77 -10.67 10.22
C ALA A 166 -12.84 -9.95 9.39
N PHE A 167 -12.69 -9.96 8.07
CA PHE A 167 -13.54 -9.20 7.15
C PHE A 167 -14.03 -10.06 5.97
N PRO A 168 -14.93 -11.02 6.20
CA PRO A 168 -15.34 -12.00 5.19
C PRO A 168 -16.10 -11.41 3.98
N LYS A 169 -16.52 -10.15 4.06
CA LYS A 169 -17.14 -9.43 2.94
C LYS A 169 -16.19 -8.44 2.24
N ALA A 170 -14.95 -8.35 2.68
CA ALA A 170 -13.91 -7.59 1.99
C ALA A 170 -13.41 -8.38 0.76
N LYS A 171 -12.89 -7.65 -0.21
CA LYS A 171 -12.23 -8.24 -1.39
C LYS A 171 -10.73 -8.27 -1.14
N VAL A 172 -10.28 -9.24 -0.33
CA VAL A 172 -8.87 -9.36 0.01
C VAL A 172 -8.08 -9.84 -1.21
N GLN A 173 -6.99 -9.16 -1.50
CA GLN A 173 -6.15 -9.38 -2.66
C GLN A 173 -4.80 -9.98 -2.25
N LYS A 174 -4.05 -10.45 -3.26
CA LYS A 174 -2.68 -10.92 -3.04
C LYS A 174 -1.84 -9.80 -2.41
N GLY A 175 -1.28 -10.07 -1.25
CA GLY A 175 -0.47 -9.13 -0.49
C GLY A 175 0.94 -8.92 -1.06
N PHE A 176 1.66 -7.99 -0.44
CA PHE A 176 3.06 -7.70 -0.69
C PHE A 176 3.89 -7.93 0.58
N SER A 177 5.09 -8.48 0.44
CA SER A 177 6.02 -8.61 1.56
C SER A 177 7.42 -8.20 1.16
N ILE A 178 8.17 -7.66 2.11
CA ILE A 178 9.54 -7.21 1.91
C ILE A 178 10.36 -7.45 3.18
N TYR A 179 11.62 -7.86 3.01
CA TYR A 179 12.55 -7.96 4.13
C TYR A 179 12.81 -6.58 4.75
N GLY A 180 12.81 -6.50 6.09
CA GLY A 180 13.06 -5.27 6.82
C GLY A 180 14.39 -4.62 6.47
N HIS A 181 15.47 -5.42 6.34
CA HIS A 181 16.79 -4.93 5.94
C HIS A 181 16.84 -4.39 4.49
N GLU A 182 15.83 -4.68 3.65
CA GLU A 182 15.75 -4.20 2.27
C GLU A 182 14.86 -2.96 2.08
N VAL A 183 14.05 -2.58 3.09
CA VAL A 183 13.00 -1.55 2.88
C VAL A 183 13.57 -0.20 2.43
N ARG A 184 14.74 0.20 2.94
CA ARG A 184 15.34 1.50 2.60
C ARG A 184 15.72 1.62 1.11
N ALA A 185 16.05 0.52 0.47
CA ALA A 185 16.29 0.42 -0.98
C ALA A 185 15.07 -0.15 -1.74
N GLY A 186 13.96 -0.41 -1.04
CA GLY A 186 12.84 -1.20 -1.53
C GLY A 186 11.81 -0.45 -2.37
N LYS A 187 11.91 0.87 -2.54
CA LYS A 187 10.90 1.68 -3.24
C LYS A 187 10.53 1.13 -4.61
N ALA A 188 11.51 0.71 -5.40
CA ALA A 188 11.28 0.13 -6.72
C ALA A 188 10.49 -1.20 -6.68
N LYS A 189 10.66 -2.00 -5.60
CA LYS A 189 9.87 -3.23 -5.40
C LYS A 189 8.40 -2.91 -5.10
N VAL A 190 8.16 -1.90 -4.25
CA VAL A 190 6.81 -1.39 -3.95
C VAL A 190 6.15 -0.82 -5.20
N GLU A 191 6.86 0.00 -5.98
CA GLU A 191 6.37 0.55 -7.24
C GLU A 191 5.99 -0.55 -8.25
N LYS A 192 6.84 -1.58 -8.39
CA LYS A 192 6.55 -2.72 -9.26
C LYS A 192 5.28 -3.46 -8.83
N TRP A 193 5.09 -3.67 -7.52
CA TRP A 193 3.90 -4.29 -6.97
C TRP A 193 2.66 -3.44 -7.26
N LEU A 194 2.70 -2.13 -6.96
CA LEU A 194 1.61 -1.21 -7.19
C LEU A 194 1.20 -1.15 -8.66
N LYS A 195 2.15 -1.09 -9.60
CA LYS A 195 1.87 -1.19 -11.05
C LYS A 195 1.20 -2.52 -11.42
N GLY A 196 1.59 -3.60 -10.76
CA GLY A 196 0.99 -4.93 -10.97
C GLY A 196 -0.47 -5.04 -10.54
N ILE A 197 -0.91 -4.17 -9.64
CA ILE A 197 -2.29 -4.12 -9.12
C ILE A 197 -3.10 -2.93 -9.66
N GLY A 198 -2.53 -2.14 -10.59
CA GLY A 198 -3.25 -1.12 -11.36
C GLY A 198 -3.04 0.33 -10.90
N TYR A 199 -2.05 0.60 -10.00
CA TYR A 199 -1.62 1.96 -9.62
C TYR A 199 -0.56 2.53 -10.55
#